data_33a5ec1d9e427be52deea0e87f791832
#
_entry.id   33a5ec1d9e427be52deea0e87f791832
#
_cell.length_a   1.000
_cell.length_b   1.000
_cell.length_c   1.000
_cell.angle_alpha   90.00
_cell.angle_beta   90.00
_cell.angle_gamma   90.00
#
_symmetry.space_group_name_H-M   'P 1'
#
loop_
_entity.id
_entity.type
_entity.pdbx_description
1 polymer ?
#
loop_
_entity_poly.entity_id
_entity_poly.type
_entity_poly.pdbx_seq_one_letter_code
_entity_poly.pdbx_strand_id
1 'polypeptide(L)'
;MSLPAAPIAQEGFFVTHFLTVKDQAKSSEFYVEVLGGKVVKQENPCYIKLANSWLILNSGGGPTPDKPEVFLEPPRDPNTVNSFLNLRVADIWACYRQWKAKGAQFLTEPLDNHGAELRCYMRDPDGYIIEVGQYSRKSIEHFNEYISKLGVLKE
;
A
#
# COMPACT_ATOMS: atom_id res chain seq x y z
N MET A 1 12.10 -5.74 15.28
CA MET A 1 11.28 -4.80 16.11
C MET A 1 9.81 -5.01 15.78
N SER A 2 8.95 -5.25 16.76
CA SER A 2 7.52 -5.37 16.51
C SER A 2 6.94 -3.99 16.21
N LEU A 3 6.06 -3.89 15.20
CA LEU A 3 5.34 -2.66 14.92
C LEU A 3 4.41 -2.31 16.09
N PRO A 4 4.21 -1.01 16.39
CA PRO A 4 3.32 -0.59 17.46
C PRO A 4 1.90 -1.11 17.23
N ALA A 5 1.19 -1.39 18.31
CA ALA A 5 -0.19 -1.89 18.27
C ALA A 5 -1.21 -0.85 17.74
N ALA A 6 -0.82 0.41 17.70
CA ALA A 6 -1.60 1.53 17.16
C ALA A 6 -0.70 2.45 16.35
N PRO A 7 -1.24 3.28 15.42
CA PRO A 7 -0.45 4.20 14.61
C PRO A 7 0.00 5.43 15.42
N ILE A 8 0.72 5.18 16.50
CA ILE A 8 1.20 6.21 17.46
C ILE A 8 2.72 6.09 17.59
N ALA A 9 3.43 7.14 17.24
CA ALA A 9 4.86 7.24 17.51
C ALA A 9 5.09 7.63 18.97
N GLN A 10 5.78 6.78 19.72
CA GLN A 10 6.21 7.11 21.10
C GLN A 10 7.52 7.88 21.10
N GLU A 11 8.37 7.62 20.11
CA GLU A 11 9.61 8.32 19.84
C GLU A 11 9.75 8.55 18.33
N GLY A 12 10.42 9.63 17.92
CA GLY A 12 10.63 9.95 16.51
C GLY A 12 9.32 10.06 15.73
N PHE A 13 9.23 9.33 14.63
CA PHE A 13 8.02 9.22 13.78
C PHE A 13 7.96 7.88 13.09
N PHE A 14 6.79 7.49 12.61
CA PHE A 14 6.66 6.41 11.65
C PHE A 14 5.65 6.77 10.54
N VAL A 15 5.74 6.07 9.42
CA VAL A 15 4.96 6.38 8.23
C VAL A 15 3.68 5.54 8.21
N THR A 16 2.56 6.20 7.95
CA THR A 16 1.28 5.55 7.63
C THR A 16 0.84 5.97 6.23
N HIS A 17 -0.05 5.22 5.62
CA HIS A 17 -0.62 5.55 4.32
C HIS A 17 -2.07 5.97 4.48
N PHE A 18 -2.37 7.22 4.11
CA PHE A 18 -3.71 7.79 4.21
C PHE A 18 -4.41 7.70 2.85
N LEU A 19 -5.62 7.15 2.84
CA LEU A 19 -6.47 7.05 1.66
C LEU A 19 -7.81 7.72 1.91
N THR A 20 -8.21 8.57 0.99
CA THR A 20 -9.57 9.08 0.94
C THR A 20 -10.44 8.13 0.13
N VAL A 21 -11.52 7.64 0.73
CA VAL A 21 -12.36 6.58 0.16
C VAL A 21 -13.83 7.02 0.09
N LYS A 22 -14.53 6.57 -0.94
CA LYS A 22 -15.98 6.84 -1.09
C LYS A 22 -16.82 6.05 -0.12
N ASP A 23 -16.42 4.80 0.12
CA ASP A 23 -17.13 3.84 0.95
C ASP A 23 -16.12 3.09 1.82
N GLN A 24 -16.05 3.46 3.10
CA GLN A 24 -15.10 2.84 4.04
C GLN A 24 -15.33 1.34 4.20
N ALA A 25 -16.58 0.87 4.15
CA ALA A 25 -16.87 -0.55 4.32
C ALA A 25 -16.32 -1.36 3.14
N LYS A 26 -16.55 -0.90 1.90
CA LYS A 26 -16.01 -1.56 0.69
C LYS A 26 -14.50 -1.52 0.65
N SER A 27 -13.90 -0.39 0.99
CA SER A 27 -12.43 -0.26 1.00
C SER A 27 -11.82 -1.14 2.10
N SER A 28 -12.42 -1.13 3.30
CA SER A 28 -12.00 -1.99 4.41
C SER A 28 -12.09 -3.47 4.03
N GLU A 29 -13.20 -3.90 3.44
CA GLU A 29 -13.38 -5.27 2.95
C GLU A 29 -12.29 -5.68 1.96
N PHE A 30 -11.98 -4.83 0.98
CA PHE A 30 -10.90 -5.09 0.01
C PHE A 30 -9.55 -5.30 0.70
N TYR A 31 -9.13 -4.37 1.56
CA TYR A 31 -7.82 -4.45 2.22
C TYR A 31 -7.72 -5.61 3.21
N VAL A 32 -8.83 -6.04 3.79
CA VAL A 32 -8.89 -7.21 4.67
C VAL A 32 -8.96 -8.52 3.87
N GLU A 33 -9.96 -8.68 3.00
CA GLU A 33 -10.22 -9.95 2.33
C GLU A 33 -9.23 -10.26 1.21
N VAL A 34 -8.79 -9.25 0.46
CA VAL A 34 -7.81 -9.43 -0.63
C VAL A 34 -6.39 -9.43 -0.09
N LEU A 35 -6.00 -8.42 0.67
CA LEU A 35 -4.62 -8.19 1.07
C LEU A 35 -4.27 -8.72 2.47
N GLY A 36 -5.25 -9.21 3.23
CA GLY A 36 -4.99 -9.81 4.55
C GLY A 36 -4.77 -8.80 5.66
N GLY A 37 -5.23 -7.56 5.49
CA GLY A 37 -5.21 -6.54 6.53
C GLY A 37 -6.10 -6.89 7.73
N LYS A 38 -5.88 -6.22 8.85
CA LYS A 38 -6.69 -6.35 10.06
C LYS A 38 -7.24 -5.00 10.47
N VAL A 39 -8.56 -4.90 10.58
CA VAL A 39 -9.21 -3.71 11.11
C VAL A 39 -8.89 -3.58 12.60
N VAL A 40 -8.41 -2.41 12.99
CA VAL A 40 -8.13 -2.07 14.38
C VAL A 40 -9.16 -1.07 14.90
N LYS A 41 -9.65 -0.19 14.03
CA LYS A 41 -10.73 0.73 14.31
C LYS A 41 -11.63 0.82 13.09
N GLN A 42 -12.92 0.58 13.25
CA GLN A 42 -13.89 0.50 12.15
C GLN A 42 -14.48 1.86 11.75
N GLU A 43 -14.52 2.81 12.66
CA GLU A 43 -15.16 4.11 12.44
C GLU A 43 -14.28 5.07 11.63
N ASN A 44 -14.87 6.15 11.15
CA ASN A 44 -14.19 7.20 10.39
C ASN A 44 -13.23 8.05 11.28
N PRO A 45 -11.92 8.06 11.03
CA PRO A 45 -11.26 7.21 10.04
C PRO A 45 -11.15 5.74 10.48
N CYS A 46 -11.19 4.83 9.50
CA CYS A 46 -10.93 3.42 9.73
C CYS A 46 -9.42 3.16 9.71
N TYR A 47 -8.92 2.41 10.69
CA TYR A 47 -7.51 2.02 10.76
C TYR A 47 -7.35 0.54 10.45
N ILE A 48 -6.49 0.22 9.50
CA ILE A 48 -6.16 -1.14 9.09
C ILE A 48 -4.67 -1.36 9.25
N LYS A 49 -4.30 -2.39 10.01
CA LYS A 49 -2.94 -2.91 10.03
C LYS A 49 -2.71 -3.78 8.81
N LEU A 50 -1.79 -3.40 7.94
CA LEU A 50 -1.43 -4.13 6.73
C LEU A 50 0.08 -4.39 6.70
N ALA A 51 0.49 -5.65 6.81
CA ALA A 51 1.90 -6.06 6.85
C ALA A 51 2.73 -5.20 7.84
N ASN A 52 3.75 -4.50 7.35
CA ASN A 52 4.60 -3.63 8.14
C ASN A 52 4.12 -2.17 8.21
N SER A 53 2.88 -1.89 7.81
CA SER A 53 2.36 -0.52 7.75
C SER A 53 0.94 -0.41 8.28
N TRP A 54 0.42 0.81 8.22
CA TRP A 54 -0.94 1.16 8.60
C TRP A 54 -1.61 1.90 7.45
N LEU A 55 -2.86 1.54 7.19
CA LEU A 55 -3.74 2.31 6.32
C LEU A 55 -4.74 3.08 7.16
N ILE A 56 -4.96 4.33 6.79
CA ILE A 56 -5.97 5.19 7.38
C ILE A 56 -6.99 5.50 6.28
N LEU A 57 -8.19 4.92 6.39
CA LEU A 57 -9.27 5.16 5.43
C LEU A 57 -10.18 6.27 5.97
N ASN A 58 -10.30 7.35 5.21
CA ASN A 58 -11.07 8.53 5.59
C ASN A 58 -12.07 8.89 4.48
N SER A 59 -13.25 9.33 4.84
CA SER A 59 -14.27 9.74 3.86
C SER A 59 -13.94 11.04 3.14
N GLY A 60 -12.89 11.75 3.57
CA GLY A 60 -12.47 12.98 2.93
C GLY A 60 -13.32 14.19 3.27
N GLY A 61 -13.33 15.14 2.34
CA GLY A 61 -13.96 16.43 2.51
C GLY A 61 -12.93 17.56 2.66
N GLY A 62 -13.38 18.69 3.10
CA GLY A 62 -12.51 19.84 3.31
C GLY A 62 -13.13 21.10 2.79
N PRO A 63 -12.44 22.26 2.78
CA PRO A 63 -11.24 22.56 3.54
C PRO A 63 -11.47 22.60 5.07
N THR A 64 -10.39 22.56 5.82
CA THR A 64 -10.40 22.72 7.29
C THR A 64 -9.41 23.82 7.71
N PRO A 65 -9.47 24.37 8.93
CA PRO A 65 -8.57 25.44 9.37
C PRO A 65 -7.07 25.11 9.26
N ASP A 66 -6.70 23.83 9.39
CA ASP A 66 -5.32 23.33 9.29
C ASP A 66 -4.89 23.01 7.85
N LYS A 67 -5.84 23.00 6.88
CA LYS A 67 -5.61 22.86 5.44
C LYS A 67 -6.65 23.68 4.64
N PRO A 68 -6.55 25.01 4.68
CA PRO A 68 -7.62 25.94 4.30
C PRO A 68 -8.03 25.89 2.82
N GLU A 69 -7.20 25.35 1.93
CA GLU A 69 -7.48 25.30 0.50
C GLU A 69 -7.47 23.86 -0.06
N VAL A 70 -7.33 22.86 0.83
CA VAL A 70 -7.18 21.47 0.42
C VAL A 70 -8.47 20.69 0.57
N PHE A 71 -8.92 20.06 -0.52
CA PHE A 71 -9.96 19.04 -0.52
C PHE A 71 -9.35 17.66 -0.56
N LEU A 72 -9.85 16.77 0.29
CA LEU A 72 -9.53 15.35 0.26
C LEU A 72 -10.65 14.62 -0.47
N GLU A 73 -10.31 14.01 -1.58
CA GLU A 73 -11.25 13.23 -2.40
C GLU A 73 -10.55 12.02 -3.01
N PRO A 74 -11.30 10.96 -3.34
CA PRO A 74 -10.77 9.84 -4.14
C PRO A 74 -10.33 10.30 -5.53
N PRO A 75 -9.55 9.49 -6.28
CA PRO A 75 -9.08 9.86 -7.61
C PRO A 75 -10.23 10.24 -8.54
N ARG A 76 -10.15 11.44 -9.13
CA ARG A 76 -11.08 11.88 -10.20
C ARG A 76 -10.81 11.15 -11.51
N ASP A 77 -9.53 11.02 -11.83
CA ASP A 77 -9.05 10.24 -12.97
C ASP A 77 -8.11 9.15 -12.46
N PRO A 78 -8.56 7.88 -12.42
CA PRO A 78 -7.76 6.78 -11.90
C PRO A 78 -6.56 6.42 -12.79
N ASN A 79 -6.45 7.01 -13.98
CA ASN A 79 -5.30 6.83 -14.88
C ASN A 79 -4.23 7.91 -14.72
N THR A 80 -4.52 8.98 -13.97
CA THR A 80 -3.55 10.04 -13.65
C THR A 80 -3.12 9.90 -12.19
N VAL A 81 -1.95 9.30 -11.97
CA VAL A 81 -1.48 8.87 -10.66
C VAL A 81 -0.19 9.60 -10.27
N ASN A 82 -0.15 10.14 -9.06
CA ASN A 82 1.02 10.83 -8.53
C ASN A 82 1.61 10.17 -7.27
N SER A 83 0.87 9.28 -6.63
CA SER A 83 1.32 8.51 -5.47
C SER A 83 0.53 7.20 -5.38
N PHE A 84 1.14 6.13 -4.92
CA PHE A 84 0.48 4.82 -4.80
C PHE A 84 1.14 3.93 -3.75
N LEU A 85 0.37 2.97 -3.27
CA LEU A 85 0.85 1.91 -2.40
C LEU A 85 1.70 0.93 -3.23
N ASN A 86 2.89 0.61 -2.75
CA ASN A 86 3.81 -0.32 -3.37
C ASN A 86 4.02 -1.52 -2.47
N LEU A 87 3.67 -2.71 -2.96
CA LEU A 87 3.80 -3.97 -2.24
C LEU A 87 4.96 -4.78 -2.81
N ARG A 88 5.89 -5.17 -1.95
CA ARG A 88 6.98 -6.07 -2.31
C ARG A 88 6.67 -7.46 -1.79
N VAL A 89 6.64 -8.44 -2.68
CA VAL A 89 6.20 -9.81 -2.40
C VAL A 89 7.29 -10.82 -2.75
N ALA A 90 7.25 -11.96 -2.08
CA ALA A 90 8.20 -13.03 -2.31
C ALA A 90 7.83 -13.90 -3.54
N ASP A 91 6.54 -14.04 -3.83
CA ASP A 91 6.02 -14.79 -4.99
C ASP A 91 4.84 -14.03 -5.61
N ILE A 92 5.14 -13.25 -6.65
CA ILE A 92 4.16 -12.40 -7.31
C ILE A 92 3.09 -13.21 -8.05
N TRP A 93 3.45 -14.38 -8.61
CA TRP A 93 2.49 -15.22 -9.32
C TRP A 93 1.49 -15.87 -8.35
N ALA A 94 1.94 -16.29 -7.18
CA ALA A 94 1.04 -16.78 -6.12
C ALA A 94 0.11 -15.66 -5.65
N CYS A 95 0.63 -14.46 -5.37
CA CYS A 95 -0.18 -13.30 -5.00
C CYS A 95 -1.19 -12.93 -6.09
N TYR A 96 -0.76 -12.85 -7.34
CA TYR A 96 -1.63 -12.53 -8.48
C TYR A 96 -2.81 -13.50 -8.57
N ARG A 97 -2.54 -14.82 -8.57
CA ARG A 97 -3.61 -15.82 -8.65
C ARG A 97 -4.56 -15.76 -7.47
N GLN A 98 -4.02 -15.65 -6.26
CA GLN A 98 -4.80 -15.61 -5.03
C GLN A 98 -5.69 -14.37 -4.96
N TRP A 99 -5.12 -13.19 -5.21
CA TRP A 99 -5.86 -11.93 -5.12
C TRP A 99 -6.87 -11.77 -6.26
N LYS A 100 -6.53 -12.22 -7.46
CA LYS A 100 -7.47 -12.26 -8.59
C LYS A 100 -8.67 -13.18 -8.29
N ALA A 101 -8.44 -14.33 -7.69
CA ALA A 101 -9.51 -15.24 -7.26
C ALA A 101 -10.42 -14.62 -6.19
N LYS A 102 -9.92 -13.68 -5.41
CA LYS A 102 -10.69 -12.89 -4.43
C LYS A 102 -11.34 -11.63 -5.01
N GLY A 103 -11.26 -11.43 -6.32
CA GLY A 103 -11.93 -10.34 -7.03
C GLY A 103 -11.09 -9.10 -7.28
N ALA A 104 -9.79 -9.11 -6.98
CA ALA A 104 -8.90 -7.98 -7.29
C ALA A 104 -8.83 -7.72 -8.80
N GLN A 105 -8.90 -6.46 -9.20
CA GLN A 105 -8.83 -6.00 -10.58
C GLN A 105 -7.40 -5.63 -10.92
N PHE A 106 -6.72 -6.48 -11.68
CA PHE A 106 -5.38 -6.24 -12.20
C PHE A 106 -5.43 -5.56 -13.58
N LEU A 107 -4.50 -4.66 -13.84
CA LEU A 107 -4.33 -4.04 -15.16
C LEU A 107 -3.71 -5.01 -16.14
N THR A 108 -2.73 -5.81 -15.68
CA THR A 108 -2.09 -6.88 -16.44
C THR A 108 -1.74 -8.02 -15.48
N GLU A 109 -1.37 -9.16 -16.02
CA GLU A 109 -0.61 -10.17 -15.28
C GLU A 109 0.81 -9.65 -14.97
N PRO A 110 1.58 -10.34 -14.09
CA PRO A 110 2.96 -9.97 -13.83
C PRO A 110 3.80 -9.99 -15.12
N LEU A 111 4.51 -8.88 -15.37
CA LEU A 111 5.40 -8.68 -16.50
C LEU A 111 6.82 -8.46 -16.03
N ASP A 112 7.78 -8.90 -16.83
CA ASP A 112 9.20 -8.62 -16.59
C ASP A 112 9.51 -7.15 -16.82
N ASN A 113 10.18 -6.53 -15.85
CA ASN A 113 10.67 -5.17 -15.92
C ASN A 113 12.20 -5.18 -16.09
N HIS A 114 12.66 -5.41 -17.33
CA HIS A 114 14.06 -5.36 -17.73
C HIS A 114 14.99 -6.30 -16.91
N GLY A 115 14.47 -7.42 -16.44
CA GLY A 115 15.21 -8.40 -15.64
C GLY A 115 15.48 -7.97 -14.19
N ALA A 116 15.03 -6.78 -13.79
CA ALA A 116 15.21 -6.26 -12.44
C ALA A 116 14.14 -6.79 -11.46
N GLU A 117 12.93 -6.90 -11.94
CA GLU A 117 11.77 -7.36 -11.16
C GLU A 117 10.66 -7.90 -12.06
N LEU A 118 9.76 -8.69 -11.49
CA LEU A 118 8.42 -8.91 -12.03
C LEU A 118 7.49 -7.88 -11.39
N ARG A 119 6.58 -7.29 -12.17
CA ARG A 119 5.72 -6.22 -11.70
C ARG A 119 4.34 -6.28 -12.35
N CYS A 120 3.31 -6.00 -11.58
CA CYS A 120 1.96 -5.74 -12.06
C CYS A 120 1.30 -4.68 -11.19
N TYR A 121 0.15 -4.19 -11.66
CA TYR A 121 -0.64 -3.20 -10.94
C TYR A 121 -2.07 -3.69 -10.79
N MET A 122 -2.69 -3.35 -9.68
CA MET A 122 -4.12 -3.55 -9.45
C MET A 122 -4.76 -2.25 -8.95
N ARG A 123 -6.09 -2.23 -8.93
CA ARG A 123 -6.87 -1.13 -8.40
C ARG A 123 -7.58 -1.55 -7.11
N ASP A 124 -7.67 -0.61 -6.19
CA ASP A 124 -8.58 -0.73 -5.07
C ASP A 124 -10.01 -0.29 -5.46
N PRO A 125 -11.02 -0.37 -4.57
CA PRO A 125 -12.41 -0.02 -4.88
C PRO A 125 -12.64 1.43 -5.33
N ASP A 126 -11.76 2.36 -4.96
CA ASP A 126 -11.82 3.76 -5.36
C ASP A 126 -11.04 4.06 -6.64
N GLY A 127 -10.34 3.08 -7.18
CA GLY A 127 -9.49 3.21 -8.36
C GLY A 127 -8.04 3.60 -8.05
N TYR A 128 -7.63 3.64 -6.78
CA TYR A 128 -6.22 3.81 -6.43
C TYR A 128 -5.38 2.68 -7.02
N ILE A 129 -4.27 3.05 -7.61
CA ILE A 129 -3.26 2.11 -8.10
C ILE A 129 -2.51 1.51 -6.92
N ILE A 130 -2.28 0.21 -7.00
CA ILE A 130 -1.39 -0.54 -6.10
C ILE A 130 -0.39 -1.28 -6.98
N GLU A 131 0.88 -1.00 -6.79
CA GLU A 131 1.95 -1.75 -7.45
C GLU A 131 2.27 -3.01 -6.65
N VAL A 132 2.42 -4.12 -7.36
CA VAL A 132 2.91 -5.37 -6.80
C VAL A 132 4.20 -5.75 -7.52
N GLY A 133 5.28 -5.93 -6.79
CA GLY A 133 6.59 -6.21 -7.35
C GLY A 133 7.34 -7.31 -6.60
N GLN A 134 8.07 -8.11 -7.36
CA GLN A 134 9.01 -9.10 -6.86
C GLN A 134 10.37 -8.85 -7.47
N TYR A 135 11.37 -8.51 -6.66
CA TYR A 135 12.73 -8.33 -7.15
C TYR A 135 13.32 -9.62 -7.69
N SER A 136 14.10 -9.51 -8.77
CA SER A 136 14.96 -10.61 -9.21
C SER A 136 16.05 -10.88 -8.17
N ARG A 137 16.57 -12.12 -8.16
CA ARG A 137 17.68 -12.49 -7.29
C ARG A 137 18.89 -11.56 -7.49
N LYS A 138 19.21 -11.25 -8.74
CA LYS A 138 20.30 -10.32 -9.07
C LYS A 138 20.10 -8.93 -8.47
N SER A 139 18.87 -8.40 -8.51
CA SER A 139 18.54 -7.11 -7.92
C SER A 139 18.67 -7.13 -6.40
N ILE A 140 18.24 -8.21 -5.75
CA ILE A 140 18.36 -8.39 -4.29
C ILE A 140 19.85 -8.43 -3.89
N GLU A 141 20.67 -9.20 -4.59
CA GLU A 141 22.10 -9.31 -4.34
C GLU A 141 22.79 -7.93 -4.48
N HIS A 142 22.52 -7.22 -5.58
CA HIS A 142 23.04 -5.88 -5.81
C HIS A 142 22.61 -4.88 -4.72
N PHE A 143 21.34 -4.91 -4.34
CA PHE A 143 20.80 -4.04 -3.31
C PHE A 143 21.43 -4.31 -1.94
N ASN A 144 21.61 -5.57 -1.59
CA ASN A 144 22.26 -5.96 -0.34
C ASN A 144 23.74 -5.52 -0.28
N GLU A 145 24.46 -5.63 -1.38
CA GLU A 145 25.83 -5.10 -1.48
C GLU A 145 25.88 -3.58 -1.28
N TYR A 146 24.93 -2.87 -1.88
CA TYR A 146 24.84 -1.41 -1.75
C TYR A 146 24.56 -0.99 -0.30
N ILE A 147 23.57 -1.60 0.34
CA ILE A 147 23.22 -1.35 1.74
C ILE A 147 24.37 -1.68 2.68
N SER A 148 25.05 -2.80 2.45
CA SER A 148 26.21 -3.21 3.23
C SER A 148 27.33 -2.16 3.19
N LYS A 149 27.58 -1.58 2.01
CA LYS A 149 28.59 -0.50 1.84
C LYS A 149 28.19 0.79 2.55
N LEU A 150 26.91 1.10 2.64
CA LEU A 150 26.42 2.30 3.33
C LEU A 150 26.41 2.18 4.85
N GLY A 151 26.52 0.98 5.40
CA GLY A 151 26.43 0.74 6.84
C GLY A 151 25.07 1.06 7.46
N VAL A 152 24.03 1.18 6.64
CA VAL A 152 22.69 1.66 7.04
C VAL A 152 21.90 0.63 7.86
N LEU A 153 22.29 -0.65 7.83
CA LEU A 153 21.61 -1.74 8.53
C LEU A 153 22.57 -2.50 9.46
N LYS A 154 23.48 -1.82 10.14
CA LYS A 154 24.20 -2.39 11.27
C LYS A 154 23.36 -2.18 12.53
N GLU A 155 22.35 -3.03 12.71
CA GLU A 155 21.72 -3.29 14.00
C GLU A 155 21.89 -4.76 14.36
#